data_e0177b59965b230bf236af787522da2e
#
_entry.id   e0177b59965b230bf236af787522da2e
#
_cell.length_a   1.000
_cell.length_b   1.000
_cell.length_c   1.000
_cell.angle_alpha   90.00
_cell.angle_beta   90.00
_cell.angle_gamma   90.00
#
_symmetry.space_group_name_H-M   'P 1'
#
loop_
_entity.id
_entity.type
_entity.pdbx_description
1 polymer ?
#
loop_
_entity_poly.entity_id
_entity_poly.type
_entity_poly.pdbx_seq_one_letter_code
_entity_poly.pdbx_strand_id
1 'polypeptide(L)'
;LSNWSKKRRVIKCYNVTSSSYDEQYAEEQDAKYKAVQKALNTQKAEYNNVLDVGCGSGLFFSNIADKAQTVVGVDVTHKLLLKAKTQAKPFGNVHVVQADADHLPFKAEIFDVVFSFTMLQNMPKPLQTLFEFKRQTKTGGKLVVTGLKKAFELTGFLDLFEDAGLQMLEFIDDDALKCYIAVTQS
;
A
#
# COMPACT_ATOMS: atom_id res chain seq x y z
N LEU A 1 3.39 23.76 9.01
CA LEU A 1 2.31 22.86 9.40
C LEU A 1 2.91 21.57 9.94
N SER A 2 2.45 21.11 11.12
CA SER A 2 2.93 19.84 11.68
C SER A 2 2.58 18.65 10.79
N ASN A 3 3.36 17.54 10.85
CA ASN A 3 3.07 16.31 10.10
C ASN A 3 1.62 15.82 10.33
N TRP A 4 1.12 15.96 11.56
CA TRP A 4 -0.26 15.63 11.92
C TRP A 4 -1.32 16.50 11.24
N SER A 5 -1.04 17.76 10.92
CA SER A 5 -2.03 18.61 10.24
C SER A 5 -2.28 18.17 8.79
N LYS A 6 -1.25 17.68 8.07
CA LYS A 6 -1.42 17.06 6.75
C LYS A 6 -2.24 15.77 6.86
N LYS A 7 -1.87 14.87 7.78
CA LYS A 7 -2.59 13.60 8.00
C LYS A 7 -4.06 13.81 8.37
N ARG A 8 -4.36 14.74 9.28
CA ARG A 8 -5.76 15.08 9.64
C ARG A 8 -6.58 15.57 8.45
N ARG A 9 -5.98 16.35 7.54
CA ARG A 9 -6.67 16.78 6.31
C ARG A 9 -7.00 15.58 5.42
N VAL A 10 -6.06 14.66 5.24
CA VAL A 10 -6.25 13.41 4.49
C VAL A 10 -7.38 12.57 5.10
N ILE A 11 -7.33 12.32 6.41
CA ILE A 11 -8.37 11.58 7.15
C ILE A 11 -9.75 12.23 6.96
N LYS A 12 -9.84 13.56 7.09
CA LYS A 12 -11.10 14.29 6.91
C LYS A 12 -11.63 14.13 5.47
N CYS A 13 -10.76 14.25 4.47
CA CYS A 13 -11.12 14.08 3.07
C CYS A 13 -11.71 12.70 2.82
N TYR A 14 -11.00 11.64 3.17
CA TYR A 14 -11.46 10.26 2.95
C TYR A 14 -12.69 9.88 3.80
N ASN A 15 -12.85 10.44 4.99
CA ASN A 15 -14.07 10.25 5.78
C ASN A 15 -15.32 10.84 5.08
N VAL A 16 -15.16 11.96 4.34
CA VAL A 16 -16.26 12.58 3.58
C VAL A 16 -16.57 11.80 2.31
N THR A 17 -15.53 11.36 1.57
CA THR A 17 -15.69 10.70 0.26
C THR A 17 -15.84 9.18 0.35
N SER A 18 -15.85 8.61 1.55
CA SER A 18 -15.87 7.15 1.76
C SER A 18 -17.06 6.44 1.10
N SER A 19 -18.22 7.11 0.92
CA SER A 19 -19.41 6.51 0.30
C SER A 19 -19.23 6.21 -1.19
N SER A 20 -18.56 7.10 -1.94
CA SER A 20 -18.33 6.97 -3.39
C SER A 20 -16.92 6.47 -3.75
N TYR A 21 -16.11 6.13 -2.73
CA TYR A 21 -14.71 5.79 -2.92
C TYR A 21 -14.53 4.59 -3.87
N ASP A 22 -15.29 3.52 -3.65
CA ASP A 22 -15.13 2.27 -4.40
C ASP A 22 -15.55 2.44 -5.87
N GLU A 23 -16.65 3.13 -6.14
CA GLU A 23 -17.12 3.42 -7.51
C GLU A 23 -16.11 4.28 -8.28
N GLN A 24 -15.46 5.21 -7.59
CA GLN A 24 -14.55 6.17 -8.21
C GLN A 24 -13.18 5.57 -8.53
N TYR A 25 -12.71 4.57 -7.76
CA TYR A 25 -11.33 4.09 -7.83
C TYR A 25 -11.18 2.62 -8.24
N ALA A 26 -12.24 1.82 -8.28
CA ALA A 26 -12.16 0.38 -8.52
C ALA A 26 -11.43 0.00 -9.82
N GLU A 27 -11.78 0.63 -10.94
CA GLU A 27 -11.16 0.33 -12.24
C GLU A 27 -9.66 0.69 -12.27
N GLU A 28 -9.30 1.85 -11.70
CA GLU A 28 -7.91 2.30 -11.64
C GLU A 28 -7.08 1.39 -10.73
N GLN A 29 -7.64 0.93 -9.62
CA GLN A 29 -6.98 0.00 -8.72
C GLN A 29 -6.78 -1.37 -9.39
N ASP A 30 -7.79 -1.91 -10.08
CA ASP A 30 -7.69 -3.18 -10.78
C ASP A 30 -6.57 -3.19 -11.84
N ALA A 31 -6.42 -2.10 -12.60
CA ALA A 31 -5.33 -1.95 -13.56
C ALA A 31 -3.95 -2.01 -12.89
N LYS A 32 -3.78 -1.35 -11.73
CA LYS A 32 -2.55 -1.40 -10.93
C LYS A 32 -2.28 -2.82 -10.41
N TYR A 33 -3.30 -3.49 -9.90
CA TYR A 33 -3.16 -4.86 -9.38
C TYR A 33 -2.71 -5.82 -10.47
N LYS A 34 -3.27 -5.73 -11.68
CA LYS A 34 -2.86 -6.54 -12.84
C LYS A 34 -1.40 -6.30 -13.21
N ALA A 35 -0.96 -5.02 -13.25
CA ALA A 35 0.43 -4.66 -13.52
C ALA A 35 1.37 -5.26 -12.45
N VAL A 36 1.04 -5.12 -11.18
CA VAL A 36 1.81 -5.66 -10.05
C VAL A 36 1.82 -7.20 -10.06
N GLN A 37 0.70 -7.85 -10.35
CA GLN A 37 0.63 -9.30 -10.43
C GLN A 37 1.57 -9.86 -11.51
N LYS A 38 1.66 -9.18 -12.65
CA LYS A 38 2.59 -9.53 -13.72
C LYS A 38 4.04 -9.37 -13.26
N ALA A 39 4.38 -8.22 -12.65
CA ALA A 39 5.72 -7.91 -12.15
C ALA A 39 6.21 -8.89 -11.07
N LEU A 40 5.36 -9.24 -10.14
CA LEU A 40 5.69 -10.18 -9.06
C LEU A 40 5.64 -11.65 -9.47
N ASN A 41 5.14 -11.98 -10.67
CA ASN A 41 4.84 -13.35 -11.09
C ASN A 41 3.98 -14.11 -10.05
N THR A 42 2.98 -13.43 -9.49
CA THR A 42 2.20 -13.88 -8.32
C THR A 42 1.26 -15.05 -8.61
N GLN A 43 1.17 -15.52 -9.85
CA GLN A 43 0.34 -16.71 -10.17
C GLN A 43 0.77 -17.97 -9.42
N LYS A 44 2.01 -18.01 -8.90
CA LYS A 44 2.58 -19.13 -8.14
C LYS A 44 3.12 -18.71 -6.75
N ALA A 45 2.98 -17.44 -6.36
CA ALA A 45 3.54 -16.98 -5.11
C ALA A 45 2.61 -17.34 -3.94
N GLU A 46 3.16 -18.00 -2.94
CA GLU A 46 2.54 -18.22 -1.64
C GLU A 46 3.30 -17.39 -0.61
N TYR A 47 2.58 -16.52 0.10
CA TYR A 47 3.13 -15.67 1.16
C TYR A 47 2.65 -16.18 2.52
N ASN A 48 3.50 -16.10 3.54
CA ASN A 48 3.02 -16.32 4.90
C ASN A 48 2.27 -15.09 5.40
N ASN A 49 2.92 -13.93 5.40
CA ASN A 49 2.34 -12.69 5.91
C ASN A 49 2.41 -11.57 4.87
N VAL A 50 1.29 -10.96 4.57
CA VAL A 50 1.15 -9.82 3.67
C VAL A 50 0.64 -8.62 4.45
N LEU A 51 1.21 -7.44 4.20
CA LEU A 51 0.75 -6.17 4.74
C LEU A 51 0.28 -5.27 3.59
N ASP A 52 -0.94 -4.74 3.70
CA ASP A 52 -1.49 -3.70 2.81
C ASP A 52 -1.63 -2.39 3.59
N VAL A 53 -0.72 -1.43 3.36
CA VAL A 53 -0.67 -0.15 4.06
C VAL A 53 -1.39 0.93 3.26
N GLY A 54 -2.40 1.53 3.88
CA GLY A 54 -3.35 2.39 3.21
C GLY A 54 -4.41 1.57 2.47
N CYS A 55 -4.86 0.46 3.08
CA CYS A 55 -5.78 -0.49 2.46
C CYS A 55 -7.15 0.11 2.08
N GLY A 56 -7.47 1.29 2.59
CA GLY A 56 -8.73 1.99 2.32
C GLY A 56 -9.94 1.15 2.67
N SER A 57 -10.81 0.91 1.69
CA SER A 57 -12.01 0.07 1.82
C SER A 57 -11.74 -1.43 1.66
N GLY A 58 -10.49 -1.84 1.38
CA GLY A 58 -10.11 -3.23 1.23
C GLY A 58 -10.29 -3.81 -0.18
N LEU A 59 -10.30 -2.98 -1.23
CA LEU A 59 -10.47 -3.42 -2.63
C LEU A 59 -9.40 -4.44 -3.08
N PHE A 60 -8.21 -4.41 -2.47
CA PHE A 60 -7.12 -5.32 -2.82
C PHE A 60 -7.25 -6.71 -2.19
N PHE A 61 -8.06 -6.89 -1.15
CA PHE A 61 -8.10 -8.14 -0.39
C PHE A 61 -8.46 -9.36 -1.25
N SER A 62 -9.40 -9.23 -2.17
CA SER A 62 -9.79 -10.31 -3.09
C SER A 62 -8.67 -10.74 -4.05
N ASN A 63 -7.68 -9.89 -4.30
CA ASN A 63 -6.57 -10.17 -5.20
C ASN A 63 -5.42 -10.91 -4.51
N ILE A 64 -5.36 -10.89 -3.16
CA ILE A 64 -4.23 -11.39 -2.40
C ILE A 64 -4.59 -12.44 -1.33
N ALA A 65 -5.86 -12.52 -0.92
CA ALA A 65 -6.29 -13.41 0.16
C ALA A 65 -5.99 -14.90 -0.10
N ASP A 66 -6.15 -15.35 -1.35
CA ASP A 66 -5.87 -16.73 -1.78
C ASP A 66 -4.37 -17.05 -1.93
N LYS A 67 -3.50 -16.05 -1.83
CA LYS A 67 -2.04 -16.15 -2.03
C LYS A 67 -1.24 -15.99 -0.75
N ALA A 68 -1.92 -15.82 0.38
CA ALA A 68 -1.26 -15.57 1.66
C ALA A 68 -1.91 -16.39 2.78
N GLN A 69 -1.12 -16.80 3.77
CA GLN A 69 -1.67 -17.40 4.98
C GLN A 69 -2.33 -16.34 5.87
N THR A 70 -1.77 -15.13 5.90
CA THR A 70 -2.31 -13.99 6.65
C THR A 70 -2.17 -12.72 5.84
N VAL A 71 -3.25 -11.95 5.73
CA VAL A 71 -3.26 -10.59 5.16
C VAL A 71 -3.66 -9.61 6.25
N VAL A 72 -2.89 -8.56 6.43
CA VAL A 72 -3.20 -7.47 7.34
C VAL A 72 -3.39 -6.18 6.54
N GLY A 73 -4.60 -5.64 6.54
CA GLY A 73 -4.89 -4.32 5.98
C GLY A 73 -4.81 -3.24 7.06
N VAL A 74 -4.08 -2.17 6.78
CA VAL A 74 -3.93 -1.03 7.70
C VAL A 74 -4.40 0.26 7.02
N ASP A 75 -5.21 1.04 7.71
CA ASP A 75 -5.55 2.40 7.30
C ASP A 75 -5.74 3.30 8.54
N VAL A 76 -5.55 4.59 8.39
CA VAL A 76 -5.79 5.57 9.46
C VAL A 76 -7.26 6.02 9.51
N THR A 77 -8.00 5.83 8.42
CA THR A 77 -9.37 6.35 8.22
C THR A 77 -10.41 5.36 8.71
N HIS A 78 -11.01 5.63 9.87
CA HIS A 78 -11.98 4.73 10.50
C HIS A 78 -13.15 4.32 9.59
N LYS A 79 -13.74 5.28 8.84
CA LYS A 79 -14.88 4.99 7.96
C LYS A 79 -14.53 4.04 6.81
N LEU A 80 -13.33 4.15 6.24
CA LEU A 80 -12.86 3.21 5.22
C LEU A 80 -12.63 1.82 5.82
N LEU A 81 -12.07 1.74 7.02
CA LEU A 81 -11.86 0.47 7.72
C LEU A 81 -13.16 -0.27 8.06
N LEU A 82 -14.28 0.43 8.27
CA LEU A 82 -15.59 -0.23 8.42
C LEU A 82 -15.99 -0.96 7.14
N LYS A 83 -15.74 -0.38 5.98
CA LYS A 83 -15.93 -1.04 4.67
C LYS A 83 -14.93 -2.19 4.50
N ALA A 84 -13.65 -1.95 4.78
CA ALA A 84 -12.60 -2.97 4.70
C ALA A 84 -12.93 -4.20 5.54
N LYS A 85 -13.46 -4.02 6.75
CA LYS A 85 -13.97 -5.12 7.59
C LYS A 85 -15.08 -5.92 6.91
N THR A 86 -15.96 -5.26 6.16
CA THR A 86 -17.01 -5.94 5.40
C THR A 86 -16.42 -6.72 4.22
N GLN A 87 -15.47 -6.13 3.50
CA GLN A 87 -14.75 -6.79 2.41
C GLN A 87 -13.91 -7.98 2.89
N ALA A 88 -13.38 -7.92 4.12
CA ALA A 88 -12.58 -8.99 4.72
C ALA A 88 -13.42 -10.21 5.16
N LYS A 89 -14.73 -10.06 5.42
CA LYS A 89 -15.60 -11.14 5.95
C LYS A 89 -15.56 -12.44 5.17
N PRO A 90 -15.53 -12.47 3.83
CA PRO A 90 -15.45 -13.72 3.08
C PRO A 90 -14.13 -14.49 3.28
N PHE A 91 -13.10 -13.82 3.78
CA PHE A 91 -11.75 -14.35 3.90
C PHE A 91 -11.40 -14.57 5.36
N GLY A 92 -11.18 -15.82 5.76
CA GLY A 92 -10.82 -16.17 7.15
C GLY A 92 -9.43 -15.71 7.59
N ASN A 93 -8.58 -15.32 6.63
CA ASN A 93 -7.18 -14.95 6.85
C ASN A 93 -6.90 -13.44 6.67
N VAL A 94 -7.93 -12.62 6.46
CA VAL A 94 -7.78 -11.16 6.28
C VAL A 94 -8.15 -10.42 7.57
N HIS A 95 -7.24 -9.63 8.09
CA HIS A 95 -7.38 -8.84 9.30
C HIS A 95 -7.25 -7.35 9.01
N VAL A 96 -7.97 -6.52 9.76
CA VAL A 96 -8.00 -5.06 9.54
C VAL A 96 -7.62 -4.33 10.82
N VAL A 97 -6.63 -3.44 10.75
CA VAL A 97 -6.08 -2.68 11.88
C VAL A 97 -6.10 -1.18 11.59
N GLN A 98 -6.53 -0.37 12.55
CA GLN A 98 -6.42 1.08 12.43
C GLN A 98 -5.06 1.54 12.97
N ALA A 99 -4.20 2.07 12.10
CA ALA A 99 -2.90 2.60 12.50
C ALA A 99 -2.38 3.68 11.53
N ASP A 100 -1.38 4.41 12.00
CA ASP A 100 -0.62 5.37 11.20
C ASP A 100 0.50 4.64 10.45
N ALA A 101 0.61 4.87 9.15
CA ALA A 101 1.62 4.25 8.29
C ALA A 101 3.07 4.59 8.66
N ASP A 102 3.31 5.71 9.37
CA ASP A 102 4.64 6.07 9.89
C ASP A 102 4.98 5.37 11.22
N HIS A 103 4.01 4.68 11.84
CA HIS A 103 4.15 4.03 13.15
C HIS A 103 3.27 2.79 13.21
N LEU A 104 3.69 1.72 12.51
CA LEU A 104 2.93 0.47 12.43
C LEU A 104 3.09 -0.34 13.71
N PRO A 105 2.01 -0.90 14.28
CA PRO A 105 2.02 -1.56 15.58
C PRO A 105 2.51 -3.02 15.52
N PHE A 106 3.43 -3.32 14.63
CA PHE A 106 3.95 -4.67 14.45
C PHE A 106 5.44 -4.73 14.75
N LYS A 107 5.94 -5.93 15.06
CA LYS A 107 7.36 -6.21 15.16
C LYS A 107 8.05 -6.00 13.81
N ALA A 108 9.35 -5.76 13.81
CA ALA A 108 10.12 -5.69 12.58
C ALA A 108 10.17 -7.05 11.87
N GLU A 109 10.36 -7.03 10.56
CA GLU A 109 10.69 -8.18 9.72
C GLU A 109 9.70 -9.37 9.80
N ILE A 110 8.38 -9.08 9.80
CA ILE A 110 7.36 -10.13 9.84
C ILE A 110 6.61 -10.35 8.53
N PHE A 111 6.65 -9.40 7.60
CA PHE A 111 5.93 -9.50 6.34
C PHE A 111 6.83 -9.92 5.17
N ASP A 112 6.37 -10.89 4.39
CA ASP A 112 7.05 -11.35 3.16
C ASP A 112 6.93 -10.30 2.05
N VAL A 113 5.80 -9.60 2.03
CA VAL A 113 5.55 -8.49 1.12
C VAL A 113 4.70 -7.40 1.78
N VAL A 114 5.08 -6.15 1.52
CA VAL A 114 4.34 -4.94 1.92
C VAL A 114 3.84 -4.24 0.67
N PHE A 115 2.53 -4.06 0.57
CA PHE A 115 1.88 -3.27 -0.48
C PHE A 115 1.48 -1.89 0.04
N SER A 116 1.58 -0.88 -0.81
CA SER A 116 1.03 0.45 -0.54
C SER A 116 0.59 1.11 -1.85
N PHE A 117 -0.73 1.08 -2.10
CA PHE A 117 -1.32 1.63 -3.31
C PHE A 117 -1.91 3.02 -3.09
N THR A 118 -1.45 3.99 -3.88
CA THR A 118 -2.01 5.36 -3.92
C THR A 118 -2.02 6.07 -2.56
N MET A 119 -1.05 5.76 -1.69
CA MET A 119 -0.98 6.31 -0.34
C MET A 119 0.23 7.24 -0.12
N LEU A 120 1.40 6.92 -0.71
CA LEU A 120 2.68 7.59 -0.40
C LEU A 120 2.63 9.12 -0.62
N GLN A 121 1.94 9.61 -1.65
CA GLN A 121 1.77 11.06 -1.90
C GLN A 121 1.00 11.80 -0.79
N ASN A 122 0.24 11.08 0.03
CA ASN A 122 -0.51 11.64 1.15
C ASN A 122 0.35 11.82 2.40
N MET A 123 1.53 11.19 2.44
CA MET A 123 2.41 11.25 3.58
C MET A 123 3.17 12.58 3.67
N PRO A 124 3.36 13.13 4.88
CA PRO A 124 4.14 14.35 5.06
C PRO A 124 5.61 14.20 4.68
N LYS A 125 6.18 13.03 4.98
CA LYS A 125 7.59 12.66 4.76
C LYS A 125 7.66 11.27 4.14
N PRO A 126 7.53 11.14 2.79
CA PRO A 126 7.48 9.85 2.11
C PRO A 126 8.67 8.94 2.43
N LEU A 127 9.88 9.48 2.53
CA LEU A 127 11.08 8.71 2.89
C LEU A 127 10.97 8.07 4.28
N GLN A 128 10.47 8.80 5.27
CA GLN A 128 10.25 8.25 6.61
C GLN A 128 9.23 7.09 6.59
N THR A 129 8.20 7.23 5.79
CA THR A 129 7.19 6.16 5.58
C THR A 129 7.82 4.93 4.93
N LEU A 130 8.70 5.10 3.94
CA LEU A 130 9.42 3.98 3.32
C LEU A 130 10.36 3.27 4.31
N PHE A 131 11.02 3.98 5.22
CA PHE A 131 11.80 3.35 6.29
C PHE A 131 10.92 2.49 7.21
N GLU A 132 9.69 2.95 7.51
CA GLU A 132 8.76 2.14 8.31
C GLU A 132 8.29 0.90 7.55
N PHE A 133 8.03 1.01 6.24
CA PHE A 133 7.70 -0.15 5.40
C PHE A 133 8.86 -1.16 5.34
N LYS A 134 10.08 -0.66 5.14
CA LYS A 134 11.30 -1.48 5.16
C LYS A 134 11.44 -2.21 6.49
N ARG A 135 11.24 -1.51 7.62
CA ARG A 135 11.27 -2.11 8.96
C ARG A 135 10.30 -3.27 9.11
N GLN A 136 9.12 -3.20 8.48
CA GLN A 136 8.10 -4.24 8.53
C GLN A 136 8.42 -5.45 7.66
N THR A 137 9.16 -5.21 6.57
CA THR A 137 9.47 -6.22 5.56
C THR A 137 10.62 -7.10 6.01
N LYS A 138 10.51 -8.40 5.86
CA LYS A 138 11.60 -9.35 6.11
C LYS A 138 12.81 -9.03 5.24
N THR A 139 14.00 -9.34 5.71
CA THR A 139 15.18 -9.34 4.85
C THR A 139 14.95 -10.21 3.61
N GLY A 140 15.17 -9.63 2.44
CA GLY A 140 14.85 -10.25 1.14
C GLY A 140 13.37 -10.24 0.76
N GLY A 141 12.49 -9.72 1.61
CA GLY A 141 11.08 -9.49 1.32
C GLY A 141 10.87 -8.34 0.33
N LYS A 142 9.66 -8.19 -0.16
CA LYS A 142 9.33 -7.23 -1.22
C LYS A 142 8.47 -6.08 -0.72
N LEU A 143 8.72 -4.88 -1.26
CA LEU A 143 7.83 -3.74 -1.14
C LEU A 143 7.29 -3.38 -2.51
N VAL A 144 5.98 -3.17 -2.58
CA VAL A 144 5.30 -2.69 -3.79
C VAL A 144 4.60 -1.38 -3.46
N VAL A 145 5.13 -0.31 -4.00
CA VAL A 145 4.66 1.05 -3.66
C VAL A 145 4.29 1.80 -4.93
N THR A 146 3.15 2.47 -4.92
CA THR A 146 2.76 3.35 -6.01
C THR A 146 2.78 4.83 -5.61
N GLY A 147 3.18 5.69 -6.56
CA GLY A 147 3.14 7.13 -6.41
C GLY A 147 2.43 7.79 -7.58
N LEU A 148 1.48 8.70 -7.32
CA LEU A 148 0.78 9.41 -8.39
C LEU A 148 1.75 10.28 -9.19
N LYS A 149 1.77 10.16 -10.53
CA LYS A 149 2.60 10.96 -11.45
C LYS A 149 2.39 12.47 -11.27
N LYS A 150 1.16 12.90 -10.95
CA LYS A 150 0.88 14.31 -10.66
C LYS A 150 1.44 14.83 -9.33
N ALA A 151 1.90 13.95 -8.46
CA ALA A 151 2.40 14.30 -7.12
C ALA A 151 3.92 14.11 -6.98
N PHE A 152 4.51 13.30 -7.84
CA PHE A 152 5.94 13.01 -7.84
C PHE A 152 6.52 13.22 -9.23
N GLU A 153 7.62 13.97 -9.32
CA GLU A 153 8.51 13.90 -10.46
C GLU A 153 9.20 12.53 -10.48
N LEU A 154 9.47 11.98 -11.68
CA LEU A 154 10.03 10.64 -11.86
C LEU A 154 11.30 10.42 -11.04
N THR A 155 12.29 11.31 -11.22
CA THR A 155 13.58 11.23 -10.51
C THR A 155 13.39 11.26 -9.01
N GLY A 156 12.60 12.22 -8.49
CA GLY A 156 12.34 12.35 -7.06
C GLY A 156 11.57 11.15 -6.48
N PHE A 157 10.77 10.45 -7.29
CA PHE A 157 10.12 9.21 -6.83
C PHE A 157 11.13 8.06 -6.72
N LEU A 158 12.06 7.93 -7.69
CA LEU A 158 13.10 6.90 -7.67
C LEU A 158 14.12 7.13 -6.54
N ASP A 159 14.55 8.38 -6.34
CA ASP A 159 15.49 8.77 -5.29
C ASP A 159 15.00 8.36 -3.89
N LEU A 160 13.68 8.39 -3.64
CA LEU A 160 13.12 7.95 -2.36
C LEU A 160 13.45 6.49 -2.02
N PHE A 161 13.49 5.60 -3.00
CA PHE A 161 13.80 4.18 -2.79
C PHE A 161 15.29 3.97 -2.62
N GLU A 162 16.13 4.70 -3.38
CA GLU A 162 17.57 4.70 -3.22
C GLU A 162 17.97 5.21 -1.83
N ASP A 163 17.43 6.37 -1.40
CA ASP A 163 17.64 6.95 -0.09
C ASP A 163 17.16 6.02 1.05
N ALA A 164 16.11 5.25 0.82
CA ALA A 164 15.64 4.23 1.77
C ALA A 164 16.54 2.97 1.78
N GLY A 165 17.52 2.87 0.89
CA GLY A 165 18.38 1.70 0.73
C GLY A 165 17.58 0.46 0.32
N LEU A 166 16.61 0.62 -0.60
CA LEU A 166 15.78 -0.42 -1.18
C LEU A 166 16.30 -0.77 -2.57
N GLN A 167 16.53 -2.05 -2.83
CA GLN A 167 16.96 -2.50 -4.16
C GLN A 167 15.76 -2.50 -5.11
N MET A 168 15.81 -1.71 -6.20
CA MET A 168 14.79 -1.75 -7.24
C MET A 168 14.88 -3.08 -8.01
N LEU A 169 13.78 -3.84 -8.03
CA LEU A 169 13.63 -5.06 -8.81
C LEU A 169 12.93 -4.79 -10.13
N GLU A 170 11.87 -4.00 -10.11
CA GLU A 170 11.10 -3.61 -11.28
C GLU A 170 10.49 -2.22 -11.08
N PHE A 171 10.48 -1.44 -12.13
CA PHE A 171 9.83 -0.14 -12.17
C PHE A 171 8.90 -0.06 -13.36
N ILE A 172 7.64 0.33 -13.12
CA ILE A 172 6.62 0.43 -14.16
C ILE A 172 6.18 1.89 -14.27
N ASP A 173 6.44 2.46 -15.44
CA ASP A 173 5.94 3.76 -15.90
C ASP A 173 5.12 3.55 -17.18
N ASP A 174 3.86 3.16 -17.01
CA ASP A 174 2.91 2.92 -18.10
C ASP A 174 2.01 4.15 -18.26
N ASP A 175 1.88 4.67 -19.48
CA ASP A 175 1.04 5.82 -19.79
C ASP A 175 -0.45 5.59 -19.51
N ALA A 176 -0.89 4.33 -19.54
CA ALA A 176 -2.25 3.94 -19.16
C ALA A 176 -2.51 4.08 -17.64
N LEU A 177 -1.44 4.17 -16.82
CA LEU A 177 -1.53 4.29 -15.38
C LEU A 177 -1.27 5.74 -14.93
N LYS A 178 -2.07 6.24 -14.00
CA LYS A 178 -1.87 7.56 -13.37
C LYS A 178 -0.76 7.57 -12.31
N CYS A 179 -0.10 6.44 -12.10
CA CYS A 179 0.94 6.29 -11.07
C CYS A 179 2.15 5.55 -11.62
N TYR A 180 3.30 5.82 -11.02
CA TYR A 180 4.47 4.96 -11.04
C TYR A 180 4.23 3.76 -10.12
N ILE A 181 4.81 2.61 -10.44
CA ILE A 181 4.83 1.44 -9.57
C ILE A 181 6.29 1.02 -9.38
N ALA A 182 6.73 0.97 -8.13
CA ALA A 182 8.04 0.47 -7.75
C ALA A 182 7.87 -0.89 -7.04
N VAL A 183 8.56 -1.89 -7.53
CA VAL A 183 8.74 -3.19 -6.88
C VAL A 183 10.18 -3.26 -6.40
N THR A 184 10.38 -3.34 -5.09
CA THR A 184 11.70 -3.30 -4.47
C THR A 184 11.90 -4.46 -3.52
N GLN A 185 13.15 -4.72 -3.15
CA GLN A 185 13.56 -5.69 -2.14
C GLN A 185 14.20 -4.97 -0.95
N SER A 186 13.88 -5.47 0.25
CA SER A 186 14.44 -5.00 1.51
C SER A 186 15.78 -5.65 1.81
#